data_e9d538442b527acfb8b6f31a5c791c53
#
_entry.id   e9d538442b527acfb8b6f31a5c791c53
#
_cell.length_a   1.000
_cell.length_b   1.000
_cell.length_c   1.000
_cell.angle_alpha   90.00
_cell.angle_beta   90.00
_cell.angle_gamma   90.00
#
_symmetry.space_group_name_H-M   'P 1'
#
loop_
_entity.id
_entity.type
_entity.pdbx_description
1 polymer ?
#
loop_
_entity_poly.entity_id
_entity_poly.type
_entity_poly.pdbx_seq_one_letter_code
_entity_poly.pdbx_strand_id
1 'polypeptide(L)'
;MRSKLFIAMPVILLMLLLAYPILKVSGIIEGSNADKYSVEIVQTATKADKSVCRWGLSRGKNGAIPEAGKDDVEILLKGGGMYLGDINENRMYLTFDEGYENGYTEAILDTLKEENVKAIFFITGDYFEKNDAIIRRMLAEGHSVGNHSLNHYSMPELSYDKCESEILELDRLFYNKFGQHMSFFRPPKGEYNAQVLDITKKLNYKCVMWSFAYQDWLTDSQKGADYALKTVSDNFHDGAIILLHAVSKDNADALSAIIREARKQGYEFGEPEELK
;
A
#
# COMPACT_ATOMS: atom_id res chain seq x y z
N MET A 1 -10.82 -79.24 -12.49
CA MET A 1 -12.27 -79.00 -12.42
C MET A 1 -12.53 -77.51 -12.33
N ARG A 2 -13.33 -76.97 -13.24
CA ARG A 2 -13.98 -75.66 -13.36
C ARG A 2 -13.07 -74.43 -13.40
N SER A 3 -12.75 -74.04 -14.60
CA SER A 3 -12.40 -72.71 -15.11
C SER A 3 -13.44 -71.64 -14.72
N LYS A 4 -13.00 -70.46 -14.30
CA LYS A 4 -13.78 -69.25 -14.40
C LYS A 4 -13.08 -68.25 -15.27
N LEU A 5 -13.71 -68.00 -16.39
CA LEU A 5 -13.43 -67.02 -17.42
C LEU A 5 -13.71 -65.64 -16.85
N PHE A 6 -12.72 -64.75 -16.85
CA PHE A 6 -12.91 -63.30 -16.63
C PHE A 6 -12.97 -62.57 -17.94
N ILE A 7 -14.14 -62.10 -18.27
CA ILE A 7 -14.41 -61.24 -19.41
C ILE A 7 -13.97 -59.83 -19.05
N ALA A 8 -12.98 -59.31 -19.79
CA ALA A 8 -12.58 -57.92 -19.72
C ALA A 8 -13.55 -57.07 -20.58
N MET A 9 -14.25 -56.13 -19.93
CA MET A 9 -14.99 -55.09 -20.63
C MET A 9 -14.07 -53.92 -20.91
N PRO A 10 -14.03 -53.38 -22.13
CA PRO A 10 -13.32 -52.14 -22.39
C PRO A 10 -14.17 -50.93 -21.93
N VAL A 11 -13.56 -50.07 -21.12
CA VAL A 11 -14.13 -48.77 -20.78
C VAL A 11 -13.95 -47.82 -21.95
N ILE A 12 -15.01 -47.54 -22.66
CA ILE A 12 -15.06 -46.49 -23.68
C ILE A 12 -15.17 -45.15 -22.97
N LEU A 13 -14.10 -44.37 -23.01
CA LEU A 13 -14.05 -43.00 -22.54
C LEU A 13 -14.78 -42.10 -23.54
N LEU A 14 -16.02 -41.72 -23.24
CA LEU A 14 -16.84 -40.81 -24.03
C LEU A 14 -16.40 -39.38 -23.76
N MET A 15 -15.56 -38.81 -24.63
CA MET A 15 -15.29 -37.38 -24.64
C MET A 15 -16.52 -36.61 -25.16
N LEU A 16 -17.30 -36.01 -24.30
CA LEU A 16 -18.32 -35.04 -24.69
C LEU A 16 -17.65 -33.68 -24.93
N LEU A 17 -17.35 -33.39 -26.18
CA LEU A 17 -17.06 -32.05 -26.69
C LEU A 17 -18.37 -31.27 -26.69
N LEU A 18 -18.57 -30.39 -25.72
CA LEU A 18 -19.59 -29.37 -25.75
C LEU A 18 -19.21 -28.32 -26.80
N ALA A 19 -19.69 -28.49 -28.00
CA ALA A 19 -19.68 -27.48 -29.04
C ALA A 19 -20.75 -26.42 -28.70
N TYR A 20 -20.32 -25.23 -28.33
CA TYR A 20 -21.20 -24.07 -28.28
C TYR A 20 -21.61 -23.69 -29.72
N PRO A 21 -22.90 -23.54 -30.02
CA PRO A 21 -23.34 -23.04 -31.32
C PRO A 21 -23.00 -21.55 -31.43
N ILE A 22 -22.14 -21.20 -32.36
CA ILE A 22 -21.98 -19.83 -32.84
C ILE A 22 -23.25 -19.48 -33.61
N LEU A 23 -24.14 -18.72 -32.96
CA LEU A 23 -25.27 -18.08 -33.67
C LEU A 23 -24.71 -16.96 -34.54
N LYS A 24 -24.61 -17.25 -35.83
CA LYS A 24 -24.35 -16.28 -36.88
C LYS A 24 -25.63 -15.47 -37.06
N VAL A 25 -25.77 -14.34 -36.35
CA VAL A 25 -26.82 -13.36 -36.68
C VAL A 25 -26.26 -12.49 -37.81
N SER A 26 -26.68 -12.81 -39.05
CA SER A 26 -26.54 -11.93 -40.20
C SER A 26 -27.64 -10.86 -40.12
N GLY A 27 -27.34 -9.75 -39.47
CA GLY A 27 -28.14 -8.54 -39.54
C GLY A 27 -27.24 -7.41 -40.01
N ILE A 28 -27.48 -6.94 -41.21
CA ILE A 28 -26.93 -5.70 -41.73
C ILE A 28 -27.48 -4.58 -40.86
N ILE A 29 -26.61 -3.98 -40.01
CA ILE A 29 -26.85 -2.68 -39.41
C ILE A 29 -25.83 -1.76 -40.01
N GLU A 30 -26.29 -0.88 -40.85
CA GLU A 30 -25.54 0.28 -41.36
C GLU A 30 -24.95 1.07 -40.20
N GLY A 31 -23.71 1.53 -40.41
CA GLY A 31 -22.85 2.16 -39.45
C GLY A 31 -23.48 3.08 -38.43
N SER A 32 -23.46 2.70 -37.18
CA SER A 32 -23.69 3.59 -36.08
C SER A 32 -22.33 4.01 -35.47
N ASN A 33 -22.26 5.29 -35.08
CA ASN A 33 -21.07 5.95 -34.56
C ASN A 33 -20.46 5.34 -33.25
N ALA A 34 -20.87 4.14 -32.83
CA ALA A 34 -20.43 3.51 -31.59
C ALA A 34 -18.96 3.06 -31.61
N ASP A 35 -18.47 2.57 -32.77
CA ASP A 35 -17.08 2.12 -32.89
C ASP A 35 -16.06 3.25 -32.87
N LYS A 36 -16.49 4.48 -33.24
CA LYS A 36 -15.62 5.66 -33.23
C LYS A 36 -15.36 6.18 -31.82
N TYR A 37 -16.35 6.04 -30.93
CA TYR A 37 -16.21 6.46 -29.53
C TYR A 37 -15.43 5.44 -28.68
N SER A 38 -15.56 4.15 -28.93
CA SER A 38 -14.80 3.12 -28.21
C SER A 38 -13.30 3.16 -28.52
N VAL A 39 -12.91 3.48 -29.76
CA VAL A 39 -11.50 3.58 -30.17
C VAL A 39 -10.88 4.89 -29.65
N GLU A 40 -11.62 6.00 -29.57
CA GLU A 40 -11.13 7.24 -28.99
C GLU A 40 -10.96 7.18 -27.47
N ILE A 41 -11.85 6.49 -26.75
CA ILE A 41 -11.74 6.29 -25.30
C ILE A 41 -10.50 5.44 -24.95
N VAL A 42 -10.22 4.39 -25.71
CA VAL A 42 -9.03 3.56 -25.51
C VAL A 42 -7.74 4.32 -25.87
N GLN A 43 -7.76 5.16 -26.90
CA GLN A 43 -6.58 5.94 -27.30
C GLN A 43 -6.33 7.16 -26.41
N THR A 44 -7.35 7.75 -25.79
CA THR A 44 -7.17 8.85 -24.83
C THR A 44 -6.68 8.33 -23.47
N ALA A 45 -7.15 7.18 -22.98
CA ALA A 45 -6.65 6.56 -21.76
C ALA A 45 -5.14 6.22 -21.86
N THR A 46 -4.68 5.75 -23.03
CA THR A 46 -3.27 5.36 -23.22
C THR A 46 -2.29 6.54 -23.35
N LYS A 47 -2.74 7.76 -23.55
CA LYS A 47 -1.88 8.92 -23.76
C LYS A 47 -1.77 9.88 -22.57
N ALA A 48 -2.69 9.79 -21.59
CA ALA A 48 -2.73 10.67 -20.42
C ALA A 48 -1.87 10.17 -19.24
N ASP A 49 -1.29 8.96 -19.30
CA ASP A 49 -1.01 8.20 -18.10
C ASP A 49 0.46 7.90 -17.81
N LYS A 50 1.40 8.62 -18.40
CA LYS A 50 2.84 8.40 -18.18
C LYS A 50 3.52 9.51 -17.34
N SER A 51 2.79 10.48 -16.84
CA SER A 51 3.36 11.46 -15.93
C SER A 51 3.58 10.84 -14.56
N VAL A 52 4.83 10.75 -14.14
CA VAL A 52 5.17 10.30 -12.79
C VAL A 52 4.89 11.42 -11.81
N CYS A 53 3.90 11.24 -10.95
CA CYS A 53 3.73 12.07 -9.76
C CYS A 53 4.79 11.66 -8.73
N ARG A 54 5.55 12.63 -8.24
CA ARG A 54 6.50 12.44 -7.14
C ARG A 54 5.97 13.16 -5.92
N TRP A 55 5.48 12.39 -4.97
CA TRP A 55 4.84 12.95 -3.80
C TRP A 55 5.80 13.82 -2.98
N GLY A 56 5.45 15.08 -2.83
CA GLY A 56 6.21 16.06 -2.08
C GLY A 56 5.30 17.07 -1.40
N LEU A 57 5.73 17.56 -0.25
CA LEU A 57 4.96 18.43 0.62
C LEU A 57 5.73 19.69 0.96
N SER A 58 5.07 20.83 0.92
CA SER A 58 5.53 22.07 1.56
C SER A 58 5.06 22.06 2.99
N ARG A 59 6.00 22.05 3.96
CA ARG A 59 5.67 21.97 5.38
C ARG A 59 4.82 23.14 5.84
N GLY A 60 3.75 22.82 6.57
CA GLY A 60 2.97 23.81 7.32
C GLY A 60 3.77 24.44 8.47
N LYS A 61 3.23 25.45 9.09
CA LYS A 61 3.75 26.06 10.34
C LYS A 61 2.65 26.12 11.36
N ASN A 62 3.00 25.94 12.64
CA ASN A 62 2.07 26.09 13.76
C ASN A 62 0.81 25.21 13.63
N GLY A 63 0.95 23.94 13.31
CA GLY A 63 -0.17 23.00 13.17
C GLY A 63 -0.95 23.10 11.85
N ALA A 64 -0.50 23.94 10.91
CA ALA A 64 -1.14 24.03 9.59
C ALA A 64 -0.88 22.75 8.76
N ILE A 65 -1.92 22.29 8.10
CA ILE A 65 -1.86 21.14 7.19
C ILE A 65 -0.86 21.45 6.07
N PRO A 66 0.09 20.56 5.77
CA PRO A 66 1.05 20.73 4.69
C PRO A 66 0.38 20.77 3.32
N GLU A 67 0.89 21.58 2.43
CA GLU A 67 0.42 21.66 1.05
C GLU A 67 1.20 20.72 0.14
N ALA A 68 0.48 19.95 -0.67
CA ALA A 68 1.03 19.19 -1.78
C ALA A 68 0.71 19.83 -3.13
N GLY A 69 1.36 19.39 -4.19
CA GLY A 69 1.04 19.83 -5.56
C GLY A 69 -0.44 19.58 -5.88
N LYS A 70 -1.17 20.61 -6.36
CA LYS A 70 -2.62 20.49 -6.59
C LYS A 70 -2.97 19.35 -7.55
N ASP A 71 -2.21 19.22 -8.63
CA ASP A 71 -2.42 18.20 -9.66
C ASP A 71 -2.15 16.79 -9.07
N ASP A 72 -1.10 16.65 -8.28
CA ASP A 72 -0.76 15.37 -7.62
C ASP A 72 -1.84 14.96 -6.61
N VAL A 73 -2.33 15.91 -5.80
CA VAL A 73 -3.45 15.67 -4.87
C VAL A 73 -4.72 15.26 -5.63
N GLU A 74 -5.03 15.97 -6.73
CA GLU A 74 -6.23 15.68 -7.53
C GLU A 74 -6.16 14.25 -8.10
N ILE A 75 -5.02 13.85 -8.66
CA ILE A 75 -4.81 12.50 -9.18
C ILE A 75 -4.94 11.47 -8.05
N LEU A 76 -4.28 11.70 -6.90
CA LEU A 76 -4.33 10.80 -5.74
C LEU A 76 -5.78 10.57 -5.27
N LEU A 77 -6.51 11.64 -5.00
CA LEU A 77 -7.87 11.57 -4.46
C LEU A 77 -8.87 10.97 -5.46
N LYS A 78 -8.78 11.32 -6.75
CA LYS A 78 -9.59 10.70 -7.81
C LYS A 78 -9.34 9.20 -7.93
N GLY A 79 -8.10 8.78 -7.72
CA GLY A 79 -7.72 7.37 -7.70
C GLY A 79 -8.13 6.61 -6.43
N GLY A 80 -8.76 7.28 -5.46
CA GLY A 80 -9.18 6.68 -4.19
C GLY A 80 -8.07 6.59 -3.14
N GLY A 81 -6.93 7.25 -3.38
CA GLY A 81 -5.86 7.38 -2.41
C GLY A 81 -6.11 8.48 -1.39
N MET A 82 -5.25 8.56 -0.39
CA MET A 82 -5.31 9.55 0.69
C MET A 82 -3.91 9.93 1.19
N TYR A 83 -3.81 11.07 1.85
CA TYR A 83 -2.58 11.52 2.53
C TYR A 83 -2.86 12.20 3.87
N LEU A 84 -4.13 12.31 4.23
CA LEU A 84 -4.66 12.83 5.49
C LEU A 84 -5.78 11.91 5.99
N GLY A 85 -5.91 11.79 7.29
CA GLY A 85 -7.11 11.30 7.95
C GLY A 85 -8.18 12.39 8.06
N ASP A 86 -9.10 12.29 9.02
CA ASP A 86 -10.09 13.34 9.25
C ASP A 86 -9.44 14.58 9.85
N ILE A 87 -9.48 15.68 9.13
CA ILE A 87 -8.90 16.98 9.54
C ILE A 87 -9.75 17.75 10.55
N ASN A 88 -10.91 17.25 10.91
CA ASN A 88 -11.77 17.84 11.94
C ASN A 88 -11.53 17.21 13.33
N GLU A 89 -10.66 16.21 13.38
CA GLU A 89 -10.28 15.52 14.61
C GLU A 89 -8.80 15.73 14.90
N ASN A 90 -8.45 15.97 16.17
CA ASN A 90 -7.07 16.08 16.64
C ASN A 90 -6.38 14.69 16.63
N ARG A 91 -6.49 13.96 15.52
CA ARG A 91 -6.05 12.57 15.39
C ARG A 91 -4.94 12.45 14.37
N MET A 92 -3.91 11.68 14.71
CA MET A 92 -2.77 11.41 13.85
C MET A 92 -2.56 9.90 13.69
N TYR A 93 -1.89 9.50 12.64
CA TYR A 93 -1.64 8.10 12.32
C TYR A 93 -0.14 7.89 12.10
N LEU A 94 0.42 6.89 12.79
CA LEU A 94 1.81 6.49 12.61
C LEU A 94 1.92 5.44 11.50
N THR A 95 2.85 5.65 10.59
CA THR A 95 3.16 4.69 9.53
C THR A 95 4.67 4.55 9.38
N PHE A 96 5.11 3.32 9.06
CA PHE A 96 6.51 2.98 8.86
C PHE A 96 6.69 2.31 7.51
N ASP A 97 7.71 2.73 6.74
CA ASP A 97 8.13 2.04 5.53
C ASP A 97 9.31 1.13 5.85
N GLU A 98 9.14 -0.18 5.55
CA GLU A 98 10.05 -1.26 5.91
C GLU A 98 10.67 -1.88 4.66
N GLY A 99 11.78 -1.32 4.20
CA GLY A 99 12.56 -1.87 3.09
C GLY A 99 13.51 -2.99 3.54
N TYR A 100 14.15 -2.81 4.68
CA TYR A 100 15.04 -3.77 5.31
C TYR A 100 15.09 -3.53 6.83
N GLU A 101 15.51 -4.53 7.62
CA GLU A 101 15.67 -4.43 9.07
C GLU A 101 17.06 -3.91 9.43
N ASN A 102 17.13 -2.99 10.39
CA ASN A 102 18.38 -2.42 10.91
C ASN A 102 18.51 -2.57 12.45
N GLY A 103 17.72 -3.44 13.06
CA GLY A 103 17.76 -3.78 14.48
C GLY A 103 16.92 -2.89 15.39
N TYR A 104 16.05 -2.01 14.85
CA TYR A 104 15.28 -1.07 15.66
C TYR A 104 13.78 -1.33 15.65
N THR A 105 13.26 -2.13 14.73
CA THR A 105 11.80 -2.38 14.64
C THR A 105 11.23 -3.02 15.90
N GLU A 106 11.97 -3.91 16.56
CA GLU A 106 11.50 -4.51 17.82
C GLU A 106 11.35 -3.45 18.94
N ALA A 107 12.29 -2.51 19.06
CA ALA A 107 12.22 -1.43 20.04
C ALA A 107 11.06 -0.44 19.73
N ILE A 108 10.79 -0.20 18.44
CA ILE A 108 9.61 0.56 18.00
C ILE A 108 8.33 -0.14 18.42
N LEU A 109 8.22 -1.46 18.20
CA LEU A 109 7.06 -2.25 18.62
C LEU A 109 6.88 -2.26 20.14
N ASP A 110 7.97 -2.38 20.93
CA ASP A 110 7.93 -2.25 22.37
C ASP A 110 7.32 -0.91 22.80
N THR A 111 7.80 0.18 22.22
CA THR A 111 7.30 1.53 22.49
C THR A 111 5.83 1.68 22.10
N LEU A 112 5.42 1.23 20.91
CA LEU A 112 4.04 1.31 20.46
C LEU A 112 3.10 0.52 21.40
N LYS A 113 3.55 -0.63 21.89
CA LYS A 113 2.81 -1.44 22.85
C LYS A 113 2.70 -0.75 24.22
N GLU A 114 3.79 -0.22 24.74
CA GLU A 114 3.81 0.51 26.02
C GLU A 114 2.93 1.76 25.99
N GLU A 115 2.96 2.49 24.89
CA GLU A 115 2.16 3.69 24.68
C GLU A 115 0.74 3.39 24.16
N ASN A 116 0.37 2.12 23.95
CA ASN A 116 -0.92 1.69 23.40
C ASN A 116 -1.28 2.44 22.11
N VAL A 117 -0.37 2.45 21.14
CA VAL A 117 -0.56 3.07 19.83
C VAL A 117 -0.43 2.01 18.74
N LYS A 118 -1.31 2.05 17.74
CA LYS A 118 -1.23 1.18 16.57
C LYS A 118 -0.66 1.94 15.37
N ALA A 119 -0.03 1.21 14.47
CA ALA A 119 0.60 1.78 13.29
C ALA A 119 0.37 0.89 12.06
N ILE A 120 0.66 1.45 10.87
CA ILE A 120 0.74 0.67 9.64
C ILE A 120 2.22 0.51 9.28
N PHE A 121 2.64 -0.74 9.05
CA PHE A 121 3.98 -1.06 8.56
C PHE A 121 3.89 -1.47 7.09
N PHE A 122 4.41 -0.67 6.19
CA PHE A 122 4.44 -0.96 4.75
C PHE A 122 5.70 -1.75 4.42
N ILE A 123 5.56 -3.05 4.19
CA ILE A 123 6.68 -3.96 3.99
C ILE A 123 6.92 -4.25 2.51
N THR A 124 8.19 -4.39 2.13
CA THR A 124 8.60 -4.91 0.82
C THR A 124 8.67 -6.44 0.81
N GLY A 125 8.84 -7.04 -0.38
CA GLY A 125 9.07 -8.48 -0.50
C GLY A 125 10.35 -8.94 0.20
N ASP A 126 11.42 -8.16 0.14
CA ASP A 126 12.68 -8.45 0.84
C ASP A 126 12.51 -8.47 2.36
N TYR A 127 11.77 -7.49 2.90
CA TYR A 127 11.45 -7.45 4.32
C TYR A 127 10.58 -8.65 4.74
N PHE A 128 9.56 -8.97 3.93
CA PHE A 128 8.68 -10.12 4.15
C PHE A 128 9.46 -11.45 4.23
N GLU A 129 10.43 -11.64 3.34
CA GLU A 129 11.21 -12.88 3.27
C GLU A 129 12.10 -13.07 4.51
N LYS A 130 12.68 -11.98 5.02
CA LYS A 130 13.73 -12.03 6.04
C LYS A 130 13.24 -11.87 7.48
N ASN A 131 12.05 -11.27 7.70
CA ASN A 131 11.64 -10.78 9.03
C ASN A 131 10.31 -11.39 9.52
N ASP A 132 10.13 -12.71 9.33
CA ASP A 132 8.89 -13.43 9.71
C ASP A 132 8.46 -13.19 11.17
N ALA A 133 9.41 -13.28 12.10
CA ALA A 133 9.11 -13.14 13.52
C ALA A 133 8.59 -11.73 13.88
N ILE A 134 9.20 -10.70 13.26
CA ILE A 134 8.80 -9.30 13.48
C ILE A 134 7.41 -9.05 12.88
N ILE A 135 7.14 -9.55 11.67
CA ILE A 135 5.83 -9.40 11.04
C ILE A 135 4.74 -10.11 11.86
N ARG A 136 5.00 -11.32 12.37
CA ARG A 136 4.06 -11.99 13.30
C ARG A 136 3.80 -11.17 14.54
N ARG A 137 4.82 -10.52 15.07
CA ARG A 137 4.70 -9.64 16.22
C ARG A 137 3.85 -8.41 15.89
N MET A 138 4.07 -7.76 14.75
CA MET A 138 3.23 -6.64 14.29
C MET A 138 1.75 -7.03 14.28
N LEU A 139 1.43 -8.17 13.67
CA LEU A 139 0.05 -8.67 13.58
C LEU A 139 -0.54 -9.05 14.95
N ALA A 140 0.23 -9.75 15.78
CA ALA A 140 -0.20 -10.17 17.11
C ALA A 140 -0.44 -8.99 18.07
N GLU A 141 0.28 -7.89 17.88
CA GLU A 141 0.12 -6.66 18.67
C GLU A 141 -0.94 -5.72 18.07
N GLY A 142 -1.63 -6.11 16.99
CA GLY A 142 -2.77 -5.40 16.41
C GLY A 142 -2.38 -4.25 15.48
N HIS A 143 -1.16 -4.24 14.97
CA HIS A 143 -0.77 -3.32 13.91
C HIS A 143 -1.25 -3.82 12.55
N SER A 144 -1.44 -2.91 11.60
CA SER A 144 -1.69 -3.28 10.21
C SER A 144 -0.38 -3.43 9.45
N VAL A 145 -0.32 -4.45 8.59
CA VAL A 145 0.77 -4.64 7.64
C VAL A 145 0.27 -4.25 6.25
N GLY A 146 0.92 -3.27 5.64
CA GLY A 146 0.61 -2.76 4.30
C GLY A 146 1.62 -3.25 3.26
N ASN A 147 1.20 -3.19 2.01
CA ASN A 147 1.99 -3.60 0.85
C ASN A 147 2.84 -2.43 0.33
N HIS A 148 4.16 -2.61 0.25
CA HIS A 148 5.10 -1.64 -0.31
C HIS A 148 5.77 -2.15 -1.58
N SER A 149 5.06 -2.97 -2.36
CA SER A 149 5.49 -3.74 -3.53
C SER A 149 6.51 -4.86 -3.24
N LEU A 150 6.60 -5.79 -4.16
CA LEU A 150 7.52 -6.93 -4.03
C LEU A 150 8.99 -6.50 -4.11
N ASN A 151 9.35 -5.67 -5.10
CA ASN A 151 10.74 -5.35 -5.42
C ASN A 151 11.09 -3.86 -5.26
N HIS A 152 10.20 -3.05 -4.71
CA HIS A 152 10.42 -1.61 -4.49
C HIS A 152 10.81 -0.82 -5.77
N TYR A 153 10.24 -1.21 -6.91
CA TYR A 153 10.45 -0.49 -8.18
C TYR A 153 9.67 0.84 -8.22
N SER A 154 10.08 1.73 -9.12
CA SER A 154 9.24 2.87 -9.51
C SER A 154 8.01 2.34 -10.24
N MET A 155 6.87 2.28 -9.56
CA MET A 155 5.64 1.67 -10.08
C MET A 155 5.14 2.33 -11.38
N PRO A 156 5.21 3.68 -11.55
CA PRO A 156 4.80 4.32 -12.80
C PRO A 156 5.61 3.94 -14.03
N GLU A 157 6.84 3.44 -13.84
CA GLU A 157 7.72 3.03 -14.94
C GLU A 157 7.43 1.61 -15.45
N LEU A 158 6.61 0.86 -14.72
CA LEU A 158 6.24 -0.50 -15.06
C LEU A 158 5.09 -0.56 -16.07
N SER A 159 5.01 -1.66 -16.82
CA SER A 159 3.79 -1.99 -17.56
C SER A 159 2.65 -2.28 -16.57
N TYR A 160 1.41 -2.19 -17.05
CA TYR A 160 0.23 -2.48 -16.22
C TYR A 160 0.34 -3.85 -15.52
N ASP A 161 0.59 -4.91 -16.29
CA ASP A 161 0.68 -6.28 -15.77
C ASP A 161 1.82 -6.45 -14.75
N LYS A 162 2.96 -5.78 -14.99
CA LYS A 162 4.08 -5.85 -14.05
C LYS A 162 3.79 -5.07 -12.77
N CYS A 163 3.16 -3.91 -12.87
CA CYS A 163 2.73 -3.12 -11.72
C CYS A 163 1.71 -3.90 -10.86
N GLU A 164 0.70 -4.50 -11.49
CA GLU A 164 -0.27 -5.36 -10.82
C GLU A 164 0.40 -6.57 -10.15
N SER A 165 1.33 -7.23 -10.84
CA SER A 165 2.09 -8.37 -10.33
C SER A 165 2.94 -8.01 -9.10
N GLU A 166 3.53 -6.80 -9.02
CA GLU A 166 4.31 -6.34 -7.86
C GLU A 166 3.46 -6.29 -6.58
N ILE A 167 2.18 -5.97 -6.71
CA ILE A 167 1.25 -5.88 -5.58
C ILE A 167 0.69 -7.26 -5.24
N LEU A 168 0.17 -7.98 -6.25
CA LEU A 168 -0.50 -9.26 -6.05
C LEU A 168 0.43 -10.35 -5.53
N GLU A 169 1.66 -10.40 -6.02
CA GLU A 169 2.59 -11.46 -5.63
C GLU A 169 2.98 -11.34 -4.15
N LEU A 170 3.25 -10.12 -3.67
CA LEU A 170 3.52 -9.91 -2.25
C LEU A 170 2.31 -10.24 -1.38
N ASP A 171 1.10 -9.85 -1.79
CA ASP A 171 -0.13 -10.17 -1.05
C ASP A 171 -0.39 -11.68 -1.03
N ARG A 172 -0.18 -12.36 -2.14
CA ARG A 172 -0.31 -13.82 -2.24
C ARG A 172 0.65 -14.54 -1.29
N LEU A 173 1.90 -14.10 -1.22
CA LEU A 173 2.90 -14.64 -0.30
C LEU A 173 2.49 -14.37 1.15
N PHE A 174 2.01 -13.16 1.43
CA PHE A 174 1.54 -12.76 2.75
C PHE A 174 0.31 -13.58 3.20
N TYR A 175 -0.68 -13.72 2.31
CA TYR A 175 -1.86 -14.53 2.59
C TYR A 175 -1.52 -16.01 2.86
N ASN A 176 -0.65 -16.59 2.05
CA ASN A 176 -0.23 -17.98 2.23
C ASN A 176 0.45 -18.22 3.59
N LYS A 177 1.11 -17.21 4.15
CA LYS A 177 1.88 -17.32 5.38
C LYS A 177 1.09 -16.95 6.64
N PHE A 178 0.21 -15.94 6.53
CA PHE A 178 -0.49 -15.35 7.66
C PHE A 178 -2.02 -15.52 7.61
N GLY A 179 -2.59 -16.01 6.51
CA GLY A 179 -4.03 -16.29 6.37
C GLY A 179 -4.91 -15.05 6.21
N GLN A 180 -4.33 -13.89 5.95
CA GLN A 180 -5.04 -12.63 5.73
C GLN A 180 -4.42 -11.82 4.60
N HIS A 181 -5.23 -11.01 3.92
CA HIS A 181 -4.78 -10.09 2.88
C HIS A 181 -4.37 -8.74 3.46
N MET A 182 -3.45 -8.07 2.78
CA MET A 182 -3.14 -6.67 3.07
C MET A 182 -4.22 -5.75 2.49
N SER A 183 -4.55 -4.65 3.17
CA SER A 183 -5.59 -3.71 2.73
C SER A 183 -5.02 -2.34 2.34
N PHE A 184 -3.81 -2.04 2.78
CA PHE A 184 -3.14 -0.77 2.54
C PHE A 184 -1.98 -0.95 1.57
N PHE A 185 -1.85 -0.01 0.64
CA PHE A 185 -0.73 0.06 -0.29
C PHE A 185 -0.08 1.43 -0.20
N ARG A 186 1.24 1.45 -0.21
CA ARG A 186 2.03 2.68 -0.40
C ARG A 186 2.98 2.48 -1.56
N PRO A 187 2.91 3.32 -2.60
CA PRO A 187 3.83 3.21 -3.73
C PRO A 187 5.26 3.52 -3.29
N PRO A 188 6.25 2.71 -3.69
CA PRO A 188 7.65 2.96 -3.42
C PRO A 188 8.09 4.37 -3.84
N LYS A 189 8.97 4.97 -3.03
CA LYS A 189 9.54 6.33 -3.27
C LYS A 189 8.49 7.45 -3.31
N GLY A 190 7.22 7.16 -3.00
CA GLY A 190 6.13 8.11 -3.22
C GLY A 190 5.85 8.39 -4.68
N GLU A 191 6.22 7.50 -5.58
CA GLU A 191 6.04 7.64 -7.03
C GLU A 191 4.78 6.90 -7.48
N TYR A 192 3.86 7.62 -8.10
CA TYR A 192 2.60 7.05 -8.62
C TYR A 192 2.13 7.79 -9.89
N ASN A 193 1.12 7.26 -10.52
CA ASN A 193 0.34 7.86 -11.58
C ASN A 193 -1.09 7.29 -11.55
N ALA A 194 -1.95 7.71 -12.46
CA ALA A 194 -3.33 7.24 -12.52
C ALA A 194 -3.42 5.71 -12.75
N GLN A 195 -2.48 5.10 -13.50
CA GLN A 195 -2.42 3.65 -13.69
C GLN A 195 -2.19 2.91 -12.36
N VAL A 196 -1.21 3.34 -11.57
CA VAL A 196 -0.90 2.74 -10.26
C VAL A 196 -2.13 2.80 -9.35
N LEU A 197 -2.79 3.95 -9.30
CA LEU A 197 -3.98 4.14 -8.47
C LEU A 197 -5.20 3.34 -8.97
N ASP A 198 -5.39 3.22 -10.28
CA ASP A 198 -6.43 2.36 -10.85
C ASP A 198 -6.21 0.89 -10.49
N ILE A 199 -4.99 0.39 -10.58
CA ILE A 199 -4.63 -0.97 -10.18
C ILE A 199 -4.90 -1.17 -8.68
N THR A 200 -4.40 -0.30 -7.82
CA THR A 200 -4.60 -0.42 -6.37
C THR A 200 -6.08 -0.42 -6.00
N LYS A 201 -6.86 0.45 -6.62
CA LYS A 201 -8.32 0.50 -6.42
C LYS A 201 -9.02 -0.77 -6.89
N LYS A 202 -8.66 -1.31 -8.06
CA LYS A 202 -9.23 -2.59 -8.58
C LYS A 202 -8.90 -3.78 -7.68
N LEU A 203 -7.75 -3.74 -7.05
CA LEU A 203 -7.31 -4.77 -6.10
C LEU A 203 -7.84 -4.56 -4.67
N ASN A 204 -8.75 -3.59 -4.46
CA ASN A 204 -9.32 -3.23 -3.17
C ASN A 204 -8.30 -2.74 -2.13
N TYR A 205 -7.22 -2.13 -2.57
CA TYR A 205 -6.27 -1.46 -1.68
C TYR A 205 -6.64 -0.01 -1.46
N LYS A 206 -6.46 0.46 -0.23
CA LYS A 206 -6.37 1.88 0.07
C LYS A 206 -4.93 2.34 -0.16
N CYS A 207 -4.73 3.23 -1.14
CA CYS A 207 -3.42 3.86 -1.34
C CYS A 207 -3.23 4.96 -0.30
N VAL A 208 -2.20 4.83 0.56
CA VAL A 208 -1.96 5.74 1.67
C VAL A 208 -0.60 6.41 1.49
N MET A 209 -0.63 7.70 1.17
CA MET A 209 0.53 8.58 1.18
C MET A 209 0.74 9.14 2.60
N TRP A 210 1.48 10.21 2.77
CA TRP A 210 1.76 10.85 4.06
C TRP A 210 1.55 12.36 3.96
N SER A 211 1.29 12.99 5.08
CA SER A 211 1.26 14.45 5.19
C SER A 211 2.50 15.00 5.90
N PHE A 212 3.29 14.13 6.51
CA PHE A 212 4.58 14.47 7.07
C PHE A 212 5.59 13.34 6.87
N ALA A 213 6.78 13.69 6.43
CA ALA A 213 7.99 12.85 6.42
C ALA A 213 9.23 13.73 6.55
N TYR A 214 10.32 13.13 6.95
CA TYR A 214 11.64 13.77 6.92
C TYR A 214 12.71 12.75 6.52
N GLN A 215 13.92 13.22 6.24
CA GLN A 215 15.00 12.36 5.82
C GLN A 215 15.60 11.62 7.04
N ASP A 216 15.05 10.46 7.36
CA ASP A 216 15.40 9.62 8.51
C ASP A 216 16.04 8.27 8.11
N TRP A 217 15.99 7.92 6.83
CA TRP A 217 16.48 6.63 6.30
C TRP A 217 18.00 6.57 6.07
N LEU A 218 18.71 7.68 6.22
CA LEU A 218 20.17 7.70 6.10
C LEU A 218 20.81 7.22 7.40
N THR A 219 21.09 5.93 7.49
CA THR A 219 21.61 5.29 8.72
C THR A 219 22.97 5.81 9.15
N ASP A 220 23.76 6.34 8.21
CA ASP A 220 25.08 6.93 8.47
C ASP A 220 25.02 8.43 8.81
N SER A 221 23.84 9.03 8.80
CA SER A 221 23.65 10.49 8.95
C SER A 221 22.55 10.83 9.98
N GLN A 222 22.50 10.07 11.05
CA GLN A 222 21.57 10.26 12.14
C GLN A 222 21.94 11.52 12.96
N LYS A 223 20.92 12.30 13.37
CA LYS A 223 21.12 13.61 14.06
C LYS A 223 20.77 13.58 15.54
N GLY A 224 20.34 12.41 16.03
CA GLY A 224 19.97 12.17 17.42
C GLY A 224 18.46 12.27 17.69
N ALA A 225 18.03 11.61 18.76
CA ALA A 225 16.62 11.51 19.15
C ALA A 225 15.97 12.88 19.37
N ASP A 226 16.68 13.87 19.95
CA ASP A 226 16.16 15.22 20.15
C ASP A 226 15.81 15.92 18.83
N TYR A 227 16.62 15.68 17.79
CA TYR A 227 16.33 16.20 16.46
C TYR A 227 15.10 15.54 15.86
N ALA A 228 14.97 14.23 15.99
CA ALA A 228 13.80 13.49 15.53
C ALA A 228 12.52 13.97 16.25
N LEU A 229 12.57 14.03 17.59
CA LEU A 229 11.46 14.56 18.40
C LEU A 229 11.05 15.94 17.94
N LYS A 230 11.98 16.89 17.89
CA LYS A 230 11.68 18.27 17.48
C LYS A 230 11.11 18.32 16.06
N THR A 231 11.73 17.59 15.12
CA THR A 231 11.35 17.62 13.71
C THR A 231 9.93 17.07 13.49
N VAL A 232 9.56 16.02 14.22
CA VAL A 232 8.21 15.43 14.11
C VAL A 232 7.21 16.30 14.83
N SER A 233 7.49 16.74 16.08
CA SER A 233 6.54 17.51 16.89
C SER A 233 6.26 18.91 16.34
N ASP A 234 7.21 19.56 15.71
CA ASP A 234 7.00 20.88 15.06
C ASP A 234 6.03 20.78 13.84
N ASN A 235 5.70 19.57 13.39
CA ASN A 235 4.86 19.34 12.22
C ASN A 235 3.58 18.55 12.53
N PHE A 236 3.18 18.45 13.78
CA PHE A 236 1.88 17.88 14.15
C PHE A 236 0.74 18.72 13.57
N HIS A 237 -0.27 18.07 13.04
CA HIS A 237 -1.49 18.71 12.52
C HIS A 237 -2.65 17.71 12.51
N ASP A 238 -3.87 18.21 12.43
CA ASP A 238 -5.07 17.40 12.41
C ASP A 238 -5.10 16.48 11.19
N GLY A 239 -5.45 15.23 11.41
CA GLY A 239 -5.47 14.22 10.37
C GLY A 239 -4.09 13.76 9.87
N ALA A 240 -2.99 14.10 10.58
CA ALA A 240 -1.64 13.80 10.09
C ALA A 240 -1.42 12.30 9.87
N ILE A 241 -0.96 11.93 8.68
CA ILE A 241 -0.36 10.61 8.39
C ILE A 241 1.16 10.80 8.38
N ILE A 242 1.80 10.31 9.43
CA ILE A 242 3.23 10.48 9.68
C ILE A 242 3.98 9.29 9.10
N LEU A 243 4.90 9.54 8.16
CA LEU A 243 5.82 8.52 7.64
C LEU A 243 7.15 8.61 8.40
N LEU A 244 7.53 7.49 8.99
CA LEU A 244 8.86 7.22 9.56
C LEU A 244 9.45 5.97 8.92
N HIS A 245 10.78 5.78 9.07
CA HIS A 245 11.45 4.54 8.69
C HIS A 245 12.03 3.87 9.93
N ALA A 246 11.76 2.58 10.11
CA ALA A 246 12.23 1.84 11.29
C ALA A 246 13.75 1.55 11.27
N VAL A 247 14.41 1.77 10.14
CA VAL A 247 15.87 1.72 10.05
C VAL A 247 16.57 2.85 10.82
N SER A 248 15.82 3.87 11.25
CA SER A 248 16.35 5.03 11.98
C SER A 248 16.45 4.76 13.47
N LYS A 249 17.68 4.78 13.99
CA LYS A 249 17.91 4.76 15.43
C LYS A 249 17.25 5.95 16.13
N ASP A 250 17.34 7.14 15.51
CA ASP A 250 16.79 8.36 16.06
C ASP A 250 15.27 8.27 16.25
N ASN A 251 14.57 7.66 15.28
CA ASN A 251 13.12 7.41 15.39
C ASN A 251 12.81 6.43 16.53
N ALA A 252 13.54 5.33 16.63
CA ALA A 252 13.33 4.34 17.67
C ALA A 252 13.53 4.96 19.08
N ASP A 253 14.60 5.72 19.26
CA ASP A 253 14.92 6.37 20.54
C ASP A 253 13.94 7.52 20.87
N ALA A 254 13.39 8.21 19.87
CA ALA A 254 12.50 9.37 20.08
C ALA A 254 11.00 9.01 20.17
N LEU A 255 10.59 7.82 19.72
CA LEU A 255 9.17 7.50 19.47
C LEU A 255 8.27 7.71 20.71
N SER A 256 8.69 7.23 21.88
CA SER A 256 7.93 7.44 23.12
C SER A 256 7.78 8.94 23.45
N ALA A 257 8.83 9.73 23.29
CA ALA A 257 8.78 11.16 23.51
C ALA A 257 7.89 11.88 22.48
N ILE A 258 7.92 11.44 21.21
CA ILE A 258 7.03 11.94 20.14
C ILE A 258 5.56 11.69 20.52
N ILE A 259 5.22 10.47 20.93
CA ILE A 259 3.85 10.09 21.29
C ILE A 259 3.35 10.93 22.50
N ARG A 260 4.19 11.08 23.51
CA ARG A 260 3.85 11.86 24.71
C ARG A 260 3.72 13.34 24.43
N GLU A 261 4.59 13.91 23.58
CA GLU A 261 4.49 15.31 23.18
C GLU A 261 3.22 15.57 22.35
N ALA A 262 2.84 14.63 21.46
CA ALA A 262 1.60 14.71 20.72
C ALA A 262 0.38 14.78 21.67
N ARG A 263 0.30 13.88 22.64
CA ARG A 263 -0.78 13.87 23.63
C ARG A 263 -0.81 15.13 24.49
N LYS A 264 0.35 15.66 24.85
CA LYS A 264 0.47 16.91 25.58
C LYS A 264 -0.06 18.12 24.79
N GLN A 265 0.08 18.07 23.45
CA GLN A 265 -0.49 19.08 22.56
C GLN A 265 -1.96 18.81 22.20
N GLY A 266 -2.58 17.78 22.76
CA GLY A 266 -4.00 17.46 22.59
C GLY A 266 -4.32 16.53 21.43
N TYR A 267 -3.30 15.91 20.80
CA TYR A 267 -3.50 14.93 19.74
C TYR A 267 -3.71 13.52 20.31
N GLU A 268 -4.50 12.73 19.58
CA GLU A 268 -4.67 11.30 19.78
C GLU A 268 -4.09 10.52 18.58
N PHE A 269 -3.78 9.24 18.78
CA PHE A 269 -3.38 8.36 17.69
C PHE A 269 -4.56 7.49 17.30
N GLY A 270 -4.89 7.51 16.00
CA GLY A 270 -5.97 6.74 15.42
C GLY A 270 -5.57 5.29 15.11
N GLU A 271 -6.58 4.45 15.01
CA GLU A 271 -6.40 3.07 14.58
C GLU A 271 -6.22 3.01 13.05
N PRO A 272 -5.35 2.14 12.53
CA PRO A 272 -5.17 1.98 11.08
C PRO A 272 -6.47 1.78 10.30
N GLU A 273 -7.42 1.07 10.90
CA GLU A 273 -8.71 0.73 10.28
C GLU A 273 -9.57 1.97 9.94
N GLU A 274 -9.35 3.08 10.60
CA GLU A 274 -10.04 4.36 10.35
C GLU A 274 -9.62 4.99 9.00
N LEU A 275 -8.52 4.54 8.42
CA LEU A 275 -8.01 4.98 7.11
C LEU A 275 -8.54 4.14 5.94
N LYS A 276 -9.43 3.18 6.14
CA LYS A 276 -10.02 2.32 5.10
C LYS A 276 -11.13 2.96 4.27
#